data_759acfeff90ba008b8432a36a6237cf1
#
_entry.id   759acfeff90ba008b8432a36a6237cf1
#
_cell.length_a   1.000
_cell.length_b   1.000
_cell.length_c   1.000
_cell.angle_alpha   90.00
_cell.angle_beta   90.00
_cell.angle_gamma   90.00
#
_symmetry.space_group_name_H-M   'P 1'
#
loop_
_entity.id
_entity.type
_entity.pdbx_description
1 polymer ?
#
loop_
_entity_poly.entity_id
_entity_poly.type
_entity_poly.pdbx_seq_one_letter_code
_entity_poly.pdbx_strand_id
1 'polypeptide(L)'
;MSSKFLVKLCLVTLPVLIVVVLWERELRKMPTSHTVKKAQLEKHLSDLEVLIVGTSHAHHGINPAYMKSKALNMANVSQSFYYDKELVLKYLPRLKKLKKVIIPISYFSLEYSMRDSSEYWRTFFYANNYNIPREDTPSYDFDIRSYSFIALYGRPTALLYAKSYYSEPLTHVEKTGWEALNGGGNCDYGVARAKYHTGIMRPSRVVYSMKQLTELLEGLKKYHVQAILITTPVCPNYAKSVDPKKYKIMQKSIATLRKKYKLPYYDFSVDKRFETKDFYDDHLTPEGAKKFSLILNDVINK
;
A
#
# COMPACT_ATOMS: atom_id res chain seq x y z
N MET A 1 40.90 -0.34 -31.94
CA MET A 1 41.22 -0.91 -30.61
C MET A 1 41.81 -2.30 -30.82
N SER A 2 42.95 -2.63 -30.21
CA SER A 2 43.56 -3.94 -30.42
C SER A 2 42.74 -5.05 -29.72
N SER A 3 42.66 -6.24 -30.34
CA SER A 3 41.98 -7.41 -29.76
C SER A 3 42.50 -7.75 -28.36
N LYS A 4 43.81 -7.57 -28.13
CA LYS A 4 44.46 -7.77 -26.83
C LYS A 4 43.93 -6.78 -25.74
N PHE A 5 43.61 -5.54 -26.10
CA PHE A 5 43.04 -4.57 -25.19
C PHE A 5 41.60 -4.97 -24.80
N LEU A 6 40.78 -5.39 -25.76
CA LEU A 6 39.43 -5.87 -25.52
C LEU A 6 39.40 -7.08 -24.59
N VAL A 7 40.28 -8.05 -24.81
CA VAL A 7 40.40 -9.23 -23.96
C VAL A 7 40.76 -8.83 -22.53
N LYS A 8 41.74 -7.95 -22.31
CA LYS A 8 42.12 -7.48 -20.99
C LYS A 8 40.99 -6.72 -20.33
N LEU A 9 40.28 -5.87 -21.07
CA LEU A 9 39.11 -5.15 -20.56
C LEU A 9 38.01 -6.13 -20.10
N CYS A 10 37.69 -7.12 -20.91
CA CYS A 10 36.71 -8.15 -20.55
C CYS A 10 37.13 -8.96 -19.32
N LEU A 11 38.40 -9.33 -19.20
CA LEU A 11 38.92 -10.07 -18.04
C LEU A 11 38.77 -9.30 -16.73
N VAL A 12 38.81 -7.97 -16.77
CA VAL A 12 38.61 -7.13 -15.56
C VAL A 12 37.15 -6.81 -15.33
N THR A 13 36.41 -6.46 -16.38
CA THR A 13 35.03 -5.99 -16.24
C THR A 13 34.04 -7.12 -15.98
N LEU A 14 34.25 -8.31 -16.58
CA LEU A 14 33.32 -9.43 -16.44
C LEU A 14 33.19 -9.93 -14.98
N PRO A 15 34.26 -10.15 -14.21
CA PRO A 15 34.15 -10.51 -12.79
C PRO A 15 33.40 -9.47 -11.97
N VAL A 16 33.64 -8.18 -12.22
CA VAL A 16 32.94 -7.08 -11.52
C VAL A 16 31.45 -7.11 -11.83
N LEU A 17 31.08 -7.27 -13.10
CA LEU A 17 29.66 -7.39 -13.49
C LEU A 17 28.99 -8.61 -12.85
N ILE A 18 29.69 -9.76 -12.82
CA ILE A 18 29.17 -10.95 -12.13
C ILE A 18 28.89 -10.66 -10.65
N VAL A 19 29.83 -10.03 -9.96
CA VAL A 19 29.64 -9.67 -8.54
C VAL A 19 28.45 -8.73 -8.36
N VAL A 20 28.31 -7.70 -9.21
CA VAL A 20 27.18 -6.76 -9.16
C VAL A 20 25.84 -7.48 -9.40
N VAL A 21 25.78 -8.38 -10.39
CA VAL A 21 24.55 -9.15 -10.70
C VAL A 21 24.19 -10.09 -9.54
N LEU A 22 25.17 -10.78 -8.99
CA LEU A 22 24.94 -11.67 -7.84
C LEU A 22 24.46 -10.86 -6.62
N TRP A 23 25.06 -9.70 -6.36
CA TRP A 23 24.67 -8.82 -5.26
C TRP A 23 23.25 -8.26 -5.45
N GLU A 24 22.93 -7.78 -6.65
CA GLU A 24 21.56 -7.35 -7.00
C GLU A 24 20.54 -8.47 -6.76
N ARG A 25 20.89 -9.72 -7.16
CA ARG A 25 20.04 -10.89 -6.94
C ARG A 25 19.81 -11.17 -5.46
N GLU A 26 20.83 -11.06 -4.61
CA GLU A 26 20.70 -11.28 -3.17
C GLU A 26 19.85 -10.17 -2.52
N LEU A 27 20.05 -8.91 -2.91
CA LEU A 27 19.22 -7.80 -2.41
C LEU A 27 17.73 -7.96 -2.76
N ARG A 28 17.42 -8.53 -3.93
CA ARG A 28 16.03 -8.82 -4.35
C ARG A 28 15.34 -9.89 -3.49
N LYS A 29 16.10 -10.70 -2.77
CA LYS A 29 15.55 -11.70 -1.83
C LYS A 29 15.25 -11.12 -0.45
N MET A 30 15.70 -9.90 -0.15
CA MET A 30 15.48 -9.29 1.15
C MET A 30 13.99 -9.16 1.45
N PRO A 31 13.53 -9.60 2.63
CA PRO A 31 12.13 -9.53 3.00
C PRO A 31 11.74 -8.07 3.28
N THR A 32 11.03 -7.47 2.36
CA THR A 32 10.37 -6.18 2.52
C THR A 32 8.85 -6.38 2.52
N SER A 33 8.09 -5.39 2.96
CA SER A 33 6.62 -5.43 2.87
C SER A 33 6.17 -5.82 1.45
N HIS A 34 6.78 -5.25 0.42
CA HIS A 34 6.43 -5.52 -0.97
C HIS A 34 6.79 -6.93 -1.44
N THR A 35 7.99 -7.44 -1.09
CA THR A 35 8.39 -8.79 -1.49
C THR A 35 7.55 -9.87 -0.82
N VAL A 36 7.25 -9.71 0.48
CA VAL A 36 6.39 -10.63 1.23
C VAL A 36 4.99 -10.64 0.66
N LYS A 37 4.36 -9.47 0.48
CA LYS A 37 3.00 -9.36 -0.07
C LYS A 37 2.90 -9.90 -1.48
N LYS A 38 3.88 -9.60 -2.34
CA LYS A 38 3.94 -10.15 -3.70
C LYS A 38 3.99 -11.66 -3.68
N ALA A 39 4.89 -12.25 -2.88
CA ALA A 39 5.01 -13.71 -2.78
C ALA A 39 3.70 -14.36 -2.30
N GLN A 40 3.01 -13.76 -1.32
CA GLN A 40 1.71 -14.27 -0.87
C GLN A 40 0.62 -14.11 -1.94
N LEU A 41 0.56 -12.99 -2.64
CA LEU A 41 -0.39 -12.78 -3.74
C LEU A 41 -0.17 -13.81 -4.85
N GLU A 42 1.07 -14.02 -5.29
CA GLU A 42 1.40 -14.98 -6.34
C GLU A 42 1.12 -16.43 -5.92
N LYS A 43 1.33 -16.76 -4.65
CA LYS A 43 0.99 -18.07 -4.08
C LYS A 43 -0.51 -18.34 -4.09
N HIS A 44 -1.35 -17.33 -3.93
CA HIS A 44 -2.79 -17.45 -3.71
C HIS A 44 -3.66 -16.96 -4.88
N LEU A 45 -3.10 -16.90 -6.09
CA LEU A 45 -3.84 -16.46 -7.29
C LEU A 45 -5.08 -17.28 -7.60
N SER A 46 -5.07 -18.59 -7.27
CA SER A 46 -6.15 -19.51 -7.59
C SER A 46 -7.27 -19.58 -6.55
N ASP A 47 -7.02 -19.10 -5.32
CA ASP A 47 -7.91 -19.33 -4.19
C ASP A 47 -8.24 -18.09 -3.36
N LEU A 48 -7.63 -16.93 -3.66
CA LEU A 48 -7.91 -15.67 -2.99
C LEU A 48 -9.33 -15.18 -3.32
N GLU A 49 -10.10 -14.86 -2.27
CA GLU A 49 -11.48 -14.40 -2.40
C GLU A 49 -11.67 -12.92 -2.09
N VAL A 50 -10.83 -12.35 -1.21
CA VAL A 50 -10.90 -10.94 -0.79
C VAL A 50 -9.52 -10.30 -0.89
N LEU A 51 -9.45 -9.17 -1.57
CA LEU A 51 -8.23 -8.38 -1.65
C LEU A 51 -8.47 -7.03 -0.96
N ILE A 52 -7.52 -6.60 -0.12
CA ILE A 52 -7.56 -5.32 0.56
C ILE A 52 -6.42 -4.48 0.01
N VAL A 53 -6.73 -3.24 -0.38
CA VAL A 53 -5.74 -2.24 -0.84
C VAL A 53 -5.80 -0.99 0.04
N GLY A 54 -5.01 0.03 -0.23
CA GLY A 54 -5.07 1.32 0.46
C GLY A 54 -3.81 1.69 1.24
N THR A 55 -3.96 2.69 2.09
CA THR A 55 -2.86 3.33 2.85
C THR A 55 -2.48 2.56 4.13
N SER A 56 -1.61 3.18 4.95
CA SER A 56 -1.23 2.66 6.28
C SER A 56 -2.43 2.37 7.19
N HIS A 57 -3.53 3.10 7.05
CA HIS A 57 -4.76 2.83 7.82
C HIS A 57 -5.34 1.44 7.54
N ALA A 58 -5.25 0.97 6.31
CA ALA A 58 -5.63 -0.40 5.96
C ALA A 58 -4.51 -1.40 6.26
N HIS A 59 -3.26 -1.02 6.00
CA HIS A 59 -2.07 -1.86 6.20
C HIS A 59 -1.97 -2.37 7.63
N HIS A 60 -2.11 -1.46 8.60
CA HIS A 60 -2.09 -1.79 10.02
C HIS A 60 -3.47 -2.10 10.60
N GLY A 61 -4.54 -1.59 10.00
CA GLY A 61 -5.90 -1.66 10.57
C GLY A 61 -6.71 -2.88 10.19
N ILE A 62 -6.37 -3.59 9.10
CA ILE A 62 -7.17 -4.74 8.63
C ILE A 62 -6.32 -5.99 8.60
N ASN A 63 -6.53 -6.89 9.55
CA ASN A 63 -5.84 -8.17 9.62
C ASN A 63 -6.71 -9.29 9.00
N PRO A 64 -6.35 -9.82 7.81
CA PRO A 64 -7.10 -10.85 7.13
C PRO A 64 -7.22 -12.17 7.91
N ALA A 65 -6.38 -12.41 8.92
CA ALA A 65 -6.48 -13.60 9.76
C ALA A 65 -7.82 -13.72 10.50
N TYR A 66 -8.55 -12.61 10.65
CA TYR A 66 -9.87 -12.56 11.27
C TYR A 66 -11.03 -12.54 10.27
N MET A 67 -10.77 -12.78 8.99
CA MET A 67 -11.79 -12.88 7.95
C MET A 67 -12.16 -14.34 7.66
N LYS A 68 -13.46 -14.62 7.41
CA LYS A 68 -13.95 -15.95 7.05
C LYS A 68 -13.49 -16.40 5.66
N SER A 69 -13.48 -15.45 4.72
CA SER A 69 -13.00 -15.69 3.35
C SER A 69 -11.48 -15.59 3.31
N LYS A 70 -10.87 -16.31 2.38
CA LYS A 70 -9.43 -16.20 2.14
C LYS A 70 -9.09 -14.78 1.64
N ALA A 71 -8.45 -14.01 2.48
CA ALA A 71 -8.16 -12.61 2.25
C ALA A 71 -6.67 -12.31 2.30
N LEU A 72 -6.24 -11.28 1.56
CA LEU A 72 -4.87 -10.76 1.56
C LEU A 72 -4.88 -9.23 1.63
N ASN A 73 -4.03 -8.68 2.50
CA ASN A 73 -3.85 -7.24 2.64
C ASN A 73 -2.65 -6.78 1.80
N MET A 74 -2.93 -6.09 0.68
CA MET A 74 -1.93 -5.49 -0.23
C MET A 74 -1.74 -3.99 0.02
N ALA A 75 -2.43 -3.41 1.02
CA ALA A 75 -2.22 -2.02 1.41
C ALA A 75 -0.80 -1.80 1.92
N ASN A 76 -0.25 -0.62 1.71
CA ASN A 76 1.08 -0.24 2.20
C ASN A 76 1.08 1.20 2.74
N VAL A 77 2.10 1.53 3.52
CA VAL A 77 2.30 2.90 4.00
C VAL A 77 2.34 3.86 2.81
N SER A 78 1.54 4.92 2.89
CA SER A 78 1.47 5.99 1.87
C SER A 78 1.01 5.55 0.47
N GLN A 79 0.43 4.36 0.31
CA GLN A 79 -0.05 3.87 -1.00
C GLN A 79 -1.17 4.76 -1.52
N SER A 80 -1.04 5.26 -2.75
CA SER A 80 -2.05 6.08 -3.42
C SER A 80 -3.01 5.24 -4.26
N PHE A 81 -4.16 5.80 -4.67
CA PHE A 81 -5.13 5.13 -5.54
C PHE A 81 -4.54 4.74 -6.91
N TYR A 82 -3.48 5.39 -7.37
CA TYR A 82 -2.75 4.95 -8.54
C TYR A 82 -2.19 3.54 -8.33
N TYR A 83 -1.48 3.30 -7.22
CA TYR A 83 -0.91 1.99 -6.93
C TYR A 83 -1.97 0.95 -6.57
N ASP A 84 -3.06 1.35 -5.89
CA ASP A 84 -4.21 0.48 -5.66
C ASP A 84 -4.75 -0.05 -6.99
N LYS A 85 -5.01 0.84 -7.94
CA LYS A 85 -5.51 0.49 -9.27
C LYS A 85 -4.54 -0.39 -10.04
N GLU A 86 -3.28 0.02 -10.14
CA GLU A 86 -2.28 -0.72 -10.93
C GLU A 86 -2.05 -2.13 -10.38
N LEU A 87 -1.95 -2.28 -9.04
CA LEU A 87 -1.81 -3.59 -8.40
C LEU A 87 -3.01 -4.48 -8.70
N VAL A 88 -4.21 -3.98 -8.45
CA VAL A 88 -5.43 -4.78 -8.64
C VAL A 88 -5.59 -5.17 -10.11
N LEU A 89 -5.55 -4.22 -11.04
CA LEU A 89 -5.79 -4.49 -12.45
C LEU A 89 -4.73 -5.41 -13.07
N LYS A 90 -3.48 -5.31 -12.63
CA LYS A 90 -2.40 -6.21 -13.06
C LYS A 90 -2.66 -7.67 -12.71
N TYR A 91 -3.15 -7.94 -11.51
CA TYR A 91 -3.36 -9.32 -11.05
C TYR A 91 -4.77 -9.86 -11.29
N LEU A 92 -5.74 -8.98 -11.51
CA LEU A 92 -7.15 -9.32 -11.67
C LEU A 92 -7.43 -10.47 -12.67
N PRO A 93 -6.78 -10.53 -13.86
CA PRO A 93 -7.00 -11.64 -14.80
C PRO A 93 -6.56 -13.00 -14.27
N ARG A 94 -5.67 -13.02 -13.27
CA ARG A 94 -5.08 -14.22 -12.66
C ARG A 94 -5.79 -14.65 -11.37
N LEU A 95 -6.58 -13.77 -10.75
CA LEU A 95 -7.27 -14.00 -9.48
C LEU A 95 -8.62 -14.71 -9.71
N LYS A 96 -8.56 -16.03 -9.88
CA LYS A 96 -9.69 -16.85 -10.37
C LYS A 96 -10.91 -16.90 -9.44
N LYS A 97 -10.71 -16.73 -8.12
CA LYS A 97 -11.77 -16.79 -7.11
C LYS A 97 -12.04 -15.46 -6.41
N LEU A 98 -11.44 -14.37 -6.89
CA LEU A 98 -11.65 -13.06 -6.28
C LEU A 98 -13.11 -12.64 -6.40
N LYS A 99 -13.73 -12.37 -5.27
CA LYS A 99 -15.14 -11.95 -5.15
C LYS A 99 -15.26 -10.48 -4.74
N LYS A 100 -14.34 -10.01 -3.88
CA LYS A 100 -14.44 -8.68 -3.26
C LYS A 100 -13.08 -7.98 -3.24
N VAL A 101 -13.10 -6.66 -3.50
CA VAL A 101 -11.97 -5.78 -3.23
C VAL A 101 -12.42 -4.71 -2.24
N ILE A 102 -11.74 -4.64 -1.10
CA ILE A 102 -11.97 -3.62 -0.07
C ILE A 102 -11.05 -2.45 -0.38
N ILE A 103 -11.65 -1.27 -0.56
CA ILE A 103 -10.98 -0.02 -0.94
C ILE A 103 -11.21 1.01 0.15
N PRO A 104 -10.28 1.13 1.11
CA PRO A 104 -10.33 2.16 2.14
C PRO A 104 -10.11 3.56 1.57
N ILE A 105 -10.94 4.49 1.98
CA ILE A 105 -10.82 5.91 1.65
C ILE A 105 -10.56 6.67 2.95
N SER A 106 -9.31 7.03 3.17
CA SER A 106 -8.91 7.88 4.30
C SER A 106 -9.17 9.36 3.98
N TYR A 107 -9.27 10.18 5.02
CA TYR A 107 -9.50 11.61 4.93
C TYR A 107 -8.66 12.32 3.85
N PHE A 108 -7.39 11.95 3.74
CA PHE A 108 -6.44 12.59 2.82
C PHE A 108 -6.33 11.93 1.45
N SER A 109 -6.83 10.69 1.28
CA SER A 109 -6.50 9.82 0.14
C SER A 109 -6.80 10.43 -1.24
N LEU A 110 -7.88 11.23 -1.35
CA LEU A 110 -8.26 11.84 -2.64
C LEU A 110 -7.37 13.01 -3.05
N GLU A 111 -6.73 13.68 -2.09
CA GLU A 111 -5.87 14.82 -2.33
C GLU A 111 -4.38 14.48 -2.16
N TYR A 112 -4.05 13.20 -1.97
CA TYR A 112 -2.70 12.71 -1.76
C TYR A 112 -2.09 12.14 -3.03
N SER A 113 -0.78 12.38 -3.20
CA SER A 113 0.07 11.72 -4.18
C SER A 113 1.38 11.31 -3.51
N MET A 114 1.79 10.07 -3.73
CA MET A 114 3.08 9.60 -3.24
C MET A 114 4.22 10.36 -3.93
N ARG A 115 4.06 10.72 -5.20
CA ARG A 115 5.05 11.49 -5.95
C ARG A 115 5.39 12.83 -5.30
N ASP A 116 4.37 13.54 -4.81
CA ASP A 116 4.51 14.91 -4.30
C ASP A 116 4.77 14.96 -2.78
N SER A 117 5.10 13.82 -2.18
CA SER A 117 5.34 13.68 -0.75
C SER A 117 6.78 13.31 -0.42
N SER A 118 7.16 13.40 0.85
CA SER A 118 8.43 12.86 1.37
C SER A 118 8.56 11.36 1.18
N GLU A 119 7.45 10.67 0.90
CA GLU A 119 7.37 9.22 0.69
C GLU A 119 7.63 8.80 -0.78
N TYR A 120 8.05 9.73 -1.64
CA TYR A 120 8.33 9.48 -3.07
C TYR A 120 9.25 8.27 -3.31
N TRP A 121 10.23 8.04 -2.45
CA TRP A 121 11.15 6.92 -2.55
C TRP A 121 10.45 5.54 -2.54
N ARG A 122 9.25 5.43 -1.98
CA ARG A 122 8.45 4.20 -1.97
C ARG A 122 7.96 3.81 -3.36
N THR A 123 7.87 4.77 -4.29
CA THR A 123 7.44 4.51 -5.67
C THR A 123 8.35 3.52 -6.39
N PHE A 124 9.64 3.50 -6.04
CA PHE A 124 10.62 2.57 -6.61
C PHE A 124 10.38 1.11 -6.22
N PHE A 125 9.77 0.85 -5.05
CA PHE A 125 9.41 -0.51 -4.67
C PHE A 125 8.31 -1.09 -5.56
N TYR A 126 7.36 -0.28 -6.02
CA TYR A 126 6.34 -0.73 -6.98
C TYR A 126 6.95 -1.03 -8.33
N ALA A 127 7.88 -0.21 -8.80
CA ALA A 127 8.61 -0.46 -10.03
C ALA A 127 9.44 -1.75 -9.96
N ASN A 128 10.25 -1.90 -8.93
CA ASN A 128 11.14 -3.05 -8.75
C ASN A 128 10.41 -4.37 -8.48
N ASN A 129 9.37 -4.35 -7.65
CA ASN A 129 8.70 -5.59 -7.25
C ASN A 129 7.57 -6.00 -8.19
N TYR A 130 6.82 -5.03 -8.71
CA TYR A 130 5.60 -5.31 -9.47
C TYR A 130 5.69 -4.90 -10.94
N ASN A 131 6.81 -4.28 -11.36
CA ASN A 131 6.91 -3.65 -12.68
C ASN A 131 5.72 -2.72 -12.96
N ILE A 132 5.42 -1.88 -11.96
CA ILE A 132 4.42 -0.81 -12.05
C ILE A 132 5.19 0.51 -12.19
N PRO A 133 4.93 1.31 -13.24
CA PRO A 133 5.57 2.60 -13.42
C PRO A 133 5.38 3.52 -12.20
N ARG A 134 6.31 4.44 -11.99
CA ARG A 134 6.15 5.46 -10.96
C ARG A 134 5.00 6.40 -11.31
N GLU A 135 4.21 6.76 -10.30
CA GLU A 135 3.03 7.63 -10.47
C GLU A 135 3.40 8.94 -11.17
N ASP A 136 2.64 9.33 -12.20
CA ASP A 136 2.81 10.56 -12.99
C ASP A 136 4.22 10.78 -13.56
N THR A 137 4.96 9.70 -13.79
CA THR A 137 6.30 9.79 -14.36
C THR A 137 6.24 9.54 -15.86
N PRO A 138 6.73 10.46 -16.68
CA PRO A 138 6.83 10.25 -18.10
C PRO A 138 7.67 9.01 -18.44
N SER A 139 7.35 8.31 -19.53
CA SER A 139 8.05 7.09 -19.96
C SER A 139 9.54 7.30 -20.26
N TYR A 140 9.94 8.53 -20.57
CA TYR A 140 11.33 8.92 -20.83
C TYR A 140 12.11 9.29 -19.54
N ASP A 141 11.46 9.38 -18.40
CA ASP A 141 12.11 9.71 -17.11
C ASP A 141 12.75 8.43 -16.55
N PHE A 142 13.94 8.13 -17.06
CA PHE A 142 14.74 7.00 -16.59
C PHE A 142 15.37 7.31 -15.22
N ASP A 143 15.08 6.44 -14.25
CA ASP A 143 15.73 6.46 -12.96
C ASP A 143 16.15 5.04 -12.59
N ILE A 144 17.46 4.83 -12.48
CA ILE A 144 18.07 3.54 -12.19
C ILE A 144 17.52 2.85 -10.93
N ARG A 145 17.02 3.64 -9.95
CA ARG A 145 16.40 3.14 -8.73
C ARG A 145 15.11 2.34 -9.00
N SER A 146 14.49 2.55 -10.14
CA SER A 146 13.31 1.78 -10.59
C SER A 146 13.65 0.35 -11.03
N TYR A 147 14.94 0.06 -11.24
CA TYR A 147 15.41 -1.20 -11.85
C TYR A 147 16.45 -1.93 -10.99
N SER A 148 17.06 -1.26 -10.03
CA SER A 148 18.16 -1.80 -9.23
C SER A 148 17.95 -1.53 -7.74
N PHE A 149 18.00 -2.58 -6.94
CA PHE A 149 18.00 -2.49 -5.47
C PHE A 149 19.32 -1.92 -4.94
N ILE A 150 20.45 -2.15 -5.62
CA ILE A 150 21.72 -1.54 -5.29
C ILE A 150 21.59 -0.01 -5.34
N ALA A 151 21.01 0.50 -6.42
CA ALA A 151 20.80 1.94 -6.58
C ALA A 151 19.74 2.49 -5.62
N LEU A 152 18.68 1.72 -5.35
CA LEU A 152 17.60 2.12 -4.45
C LEU A 152 18.06 2.25 -3.00
N TYR A 153 18.79 1.27 -2.49
CA TYR A 153 19.28 1.28 -1.11
C TYR A 153 20.57 2.10 -0.92
N GLY A 154 21.31 2.33 -2.00
CA GLY A 154 22.54 3.13 -1.98
C GLY A 154 23.70 2.49 -1.18
N ARG A 155 24.54 3.33 -0.60
CA ARG A 155 25.77 2.90 0.11
C ARG A 155 25.60 1.90 1.26
N PRO A 156 24.53 1.96 2.08
CA PRO A 156 24.36 1.03 3.20
C PRO A 156 23.83 -0.37 2.82
N THR A 157 23.78 -0.74 1.53
CA THR A 157 23.22 -2.04 1.08
C THR A 157 23.81 -3.25 1.80
N ALA A 158 25.12 -3.28 2.00
CA ALA A 158 25.78 -4.37 2.71
C ALA A 158 25.38 -4.44 4.19
N LEU A 159 25.27 -3.29 4.84
CA LEU A 159 24.85 -3.20 6.25
C LEU A 159 23.37 -3.58 6.40
N LEU A 160 22.51 -3.12 5.48
CA LEU A 160 21.09 -3.49 5.48
C LEU A 160 20.91 -4.99 5.24
N TYR A 161 21.67 -5.57 4.32
CA TYR A 161 21.64 -7.00 4.07
C TYR A 161 22.11 -7.79 5.28
N ALA A 162 23.25 -7.42 5.87
CA ALA A 162 23.77 -8.06 7.08
C ALA A 162 22.78 -7.92 8.24
N LYS A 163 22.21 -6.74 8.44
CA LYS A 163 21.22 -6.49 9.49
C LYS A 163 19.97 -7.36 9.30
N SER A 164 19.45 -7.45 8.07
CA SER A 164 18.26 -8.26 7.76
C SER A 164 18.48 -9.76 7.95
N TYR A 165 19.72 -10.22 7.82
CA TYR A 165 20.07 -11.64 7.92
C TYR A 165 20.43 -12.07 9.35
N TYR A 166 21.02 -11.17 10.15
CA TYR A 166 21.63 -11.52 11.45
C TYR A 166 20.98 -10.87 12.67
N SER A 167 20.14 -9.86 12.52
CA SER A 167 19.62 -9.14 13.69
C SER A 167 18.11 -8.99 13.76
N GLU A 168 17.49 -8.37 12.77
CA GLU A 168 16.03 -8.15 12.76
C GLU A 168 15.49 -8.15 11.34
N PRO A 169 14.25 -8.65 11.12
CA PRO A 169 13.64 -8.59 9.80
C PRO A 169 13.40 -7.13 9.37
N LEU A 170 13.62 -6.83 8.09
CA LEU A 170 13.34 -5.51 7.50
C LEU A 170 11.84 -5.19 7.46
N THR A 171 11.00 -6.17 7.74
CA THR A 171 9.55 -6.03 7.80
C THR A 171 8.98 -7.08 8.74
N HIS A 172 7.93 -6.72 9.46
CA HIS A 172 7.13 -7.61 10.30
C HIS A 172 5.80 -7.99 9.64
N VAL A 173 5.70 -7.79 8.31
CA VAL A 173 4.51 -8.18 7.55
C VAL A 173 4.29 -9.69 7.62
N GLU A 174 3.12 -10.07 8.08
CA GLU A 174 2.66 -11.46 8.16
C GLU A 174 2.31 -12.03 6.77
N LYS A 175 2.09 -13.35 6.72
CA LYS A 175 1.65 -14.05 5.50
C LYS A 175 0.28 -13.58 5.00
N THR A 176 -0.51 -12.94 5.83
CA THR A 176 -1.78 -12.29 5.48
C THR A 176 -1.61 -10.92 4.83
N GLY A 177 -0.37 -10.41 4.76
CA GLY A 177 -0.06 -9.07 4.29
C GLY A 177 -0.29 -7.97 5.34
N TRP A 178 -0.78 -8.32 6.52
CA TRP A 178 -0.94 -7.38 7.64
C TRP A 178 0.37 -7.19 8.39
N GLU A 179 0.53 -6.01 9.00
CA GLU A 179 1.65 -5.68 9.87
C GLU A 179 1.14 -4.99 11.13
N ALA A 180 1.51 -5.56 12.28
CA ALA A 180 1.21 -4.98 13.57
C ALA A 180 1.91 -3.63 13.73
N LEU A 181 1.21 -2.63 14.22
CA LEU A 181 1.78 -1.39 14.68
C LEU A 181 1.87 -1.44 16.21
N ASN A 182 3.04 -1.83 16.72
CA ASN A 182 3.25 -1.95 18.15
C ASN A 182 3.43 -0.57 18.79
N GLY A 183 2.69 -0.32 19.86
CA GLY A 183 2.79 0.92 20.64
C GLY A 183 1.44 1.40 21.17
N GLY A 184 1.48 2.31 22.01
CA GLY A 184 0.58 3.30 22.50
C GLY A 184 -0.70 2.96 23.23
N GLY A 185 -1.72 2.58 22.60
CA GLY A 185 -3.05 2.62 23.24
C GLY A 185 -3.49 4.05 23.63
N ASN A 186 -3.07 5.06 22.84
CA ASN A 186 -3.37 6.48 23.06
C ASN A 186 -3.64 7.23 21.76
N CYS A 187 -4.11 8.46 21.90
CA CYS A 187 -4.43 9.37 20.80
C CYS A 187 -3.66 10.70 20.90
N ASP A 188 -2.53 10.72 21.55
CA ASP A 188 -1.85 11.96 21.95
C ASP A 188 -1.44 12.79 20.73
N TYR A 189 -0.95 12.15 19.69
CA TYR A 189 -0.55 12.82 18.46
C TYR A 189 -1.64 12.90 17.39
N GLY A 190 -2.88 12.46 17.68
CA GLY A 190 -3.97 12.47 16.70
C GLY A 190 -4.23 13.83 16.06
N VAL A 191 -4.16 14.92 16.86
CA VAL A 191 -4.29 16.31 16.36
C VAL A 191 -3.14 16.66 15.41
N ALA A 192 -1.91 16.36 15.79
CA ALA A 192 -0.72 16.62 14.97
C ALA A 192 -0.77 15.82 13.66
N ARG A 193 -1.23 14.56 13.71
CA ARG A 193 -1.42 13.70 12.53
C ARG A 193 -2.48 14.25 11.58
N ALA A 194 -3.62 14.73 12.09
CA ALA A 194 -4.64 15.38 11.26
C ALA A 194 -4.10 16.64 10.57
N LYS A 195 -3.35 17.46 11.29
CA LYS A 195 -2.68 18.65 10.74
C LYS A 195 -1.65 18.29 9.67
N TYR A 196 -0.82 17.27 9.92
CA TYR A 196 0.15 16.74 8.94
C TYR A 196 -0.55 16.30 7.67
N HIS A 197 -1.58 15.45 7.78
CA HIS A 197 -2.34 14.97 6.63
C HIS A 197 -2.99 16.11 5.86
N THR A 198 -3.58 17.09 6.56
CA THR A 198 -4.13 18.29 5.90
C THR A 198 -3.05 19.07 5.12
N GLY A 199 -1.84 19.14 5.66
CA GLY A 199 -0.70 19.87 5.05
C GLY A 199 -0.17 19.22 3.77
N ILE A 200 -0.24 17.88 3.66
CA ILE A 200 0.21 17.16 2.46
C ILE A 200 -0.87 17.06 1.36
N MET A 201 -2.11 17.43 1.65
CA MET A 201 -3.22 17.38 0.70
C MET A 201 -3.09 18.46 -0.38
N ARG A 202 -3.37 18.07 -1.62
CA ARG A 202 -3.36 18.95 -2.80
C ARG A 202 -4.70 18.85 -3.52
N PRO A 203 -5.53 19.92 -3.50
CA PRO A 203 -6.86 19.91 -4.12
C PRO A 203 -6.85 19.56 -5.62
N SER A 204 -5.76 19.89 -6.33
CA SER A 204 -5.58 19.53 -7.73
C SER A 204 -5.55 18.02 -7.98
N ARG A 205 -5.30 17.21 -6.96
CA ARG A 205 -5.23 15.73 -7.06
C ARG A 205 -6.59 15.05 -7.05
N VAL A 206 -7.66 15.71 -6.60
CA VAL A 206 -9.00 15.10 -6.49
C VAL A 206 -9.45 14.50 -7.83
N VAL A 207 -9.33 15.26 -8.93
CA VAL A 207 -9.73 14.79 -10.27
C VAL A 207 -8.92 13.59 -10.69
N TYR A 208 -7.62 13.61 -10.47
CA TYR A 208 -6.71 12.51 -10.77
C TYR A 208 -7.06 11.26 -9.94
N SER A 209 -7.21 11.39 -8.64
CA SER A 209 -7.55 10.28 -7.74
C SER A 209 -8.90 9.66 -8.07
N MET A 210 -9.89 10.50 -8.39
CA MET A 210 -11.20 10.06 -8.83
C MET A 210 -11.13 9.29 -10.17
N LYS A 211 -10.26 9.70 -11.09
CA LYS A 211 -9.96 8.94 -12.32
C LYS A 211 -9.39 7.57 -11.99
N GLN A 212 -8.38 7.48 -11.13
CA GLN A 212 -7.78 6.20 -10.72
C GLN A 212 -8.82 5.25 -10.10
N LEU A 213 -9.64 5.76 -9.17
CA LEU A 213 -10.73 5.00 -8.57
C LEU A 213 -11.77 4.55 -9.62
N THR A 214 -12.13 5.43 -10.54
CA THR A 214 -13.08 5.10 -11.60
C THR A 214 -12.56 3.97 -12.48
N GLU A 215 -11.31 4.03 -12.93
CA GLU A 215 -10.67 2.99 -13.74
C GLU A 215 -10.58 1.66 -12.98
N LEU A 216 -10.25 1.69 -11.68
CA LEU A 216 -10.27 0.51 -10.82
C LEU A 216 -11.67 -0.12 -10.75
N LEU A 217 -12.70 0.69 -10.51
CA LEU A 217 -14.08 0.23 -10.38
C LEU A 217 -14.62 -0.36 -11.69
N GLU A 218 -14.31 0.27 -12.84
CA GLU A 218 -14.67 -0.28 -14.16
C GLU A 218 -13.96 -1.62 -14.43
N GLY A 219 -12.68 -1.72 -14.05
CA GLY A 219 -11.96 -2.98 -14.14
C GLY A 219 -12.59 -4.08 -13.29
N LEU A 220 -12.89 -3.81 -12.03
CA LEU A 220 -13.56 -4.76 -11.14
C LEU A 220 -14.92 -5.19 -11.67
N LYS A 221 -15.72 -4.25 -12.18
CA LYS A 221 -17.02 -4.52 -12.79
C LYS A 221 -16.89 -5.47 -13.98
N LYS A 222 -15.90 -5.27 -14.84
CA LYS A 222 -15.66 -6.15 -16.02
C LYS A 222 -15.38 -7.60 -15.61
N TYR A 223 -14.78 -7.81 -14.44
CA TYR A 223 -14.47 -9.15 -13.91
C TYR A 223 -15.52 -9.65 -12.90
N HIS A 224 -16.66 -8.95 -12.75
CA HIS A 224 -17.72 -9.30 -11.81
C HIS A 224 -17.24 -9.37 -10.34
N VAL A 225 -16.23 -8.58 -9.98
CA VAL A 225 -15.71 -8.49 -8.63
C VAL A 225 -16.36 -7.30 -7.92
N GLN A 226 -16.92 -7.53 -6.74
CA GLN A 226 -17.56 -6.49 -5.94
C GLN A 226 -16.50 -5.56 -5.33
N ALA A 227 -16.62 -4.26 -5.57
CA ALA A 227 -15.90 -3.25 -4.83
C ALA A 227 -16.67 -2.84 -3.57
N ILE A 228 -15.97 -2.73 -2.44
CA ILE A 228 -16.53 -2.27 -1.15
C ILE A 228 -15.71 -1.09 -0.69
N LEU A 229 -16.33 0.08 -0.62
CA LEU A 229 -15.68 1.27 -0.06
C LEU A 229 -15.86 1.29 1.46
N ILE A 230 -14.80 1.66 2.17
CA ILE A 230 -14.86 1.84 3.62
C ILE A 230 -14.07 3.09 4.04
N THR A 231 -14.38 3.65 5.19
CA THR A 231 -13.48 4.52 5.95
C THR A 231 -13.13 3.81 7.24
N THR A 232 -11.85 3.62 7.52
CA THR A 232 -11.36 2.92 8.71
C THR A 232 -11.62 3.73 9.98
N PRO A 233 -11.73 3.10 11.16
CA PRO A 233 -11.74 3.82 12.41
C PRO A 233 -10.48 4.67 12.56
N VAL A 234 -10.65 5.87 13.10
CA VAL A 234 -9.54 6.76 13.46
C VAL A 234 -9.74 7.31 14.86
N CYS A 235 -8.64 7.67 15.48
CA CYS A 235 -8.64 8.25 16.81
C CYS A 235 -9.60 9.46 16.91
N PRO A 236 -10.39 9.61 18.02
CA PRO A 236 -11.31 10.71 18.19
C PRO A 236 -10.66 12.10 18.06
N ASN A 237 -9.44 12.28 18.57
CA ASN A 237 -8.71 13.55 18.46
C ASN A 237 -8.33 13.86 17.01
N TYR A 238 -7.97 12.84 16.24
CA TYR A 238 -7.74 12.96 14.79
C TYR A 238 -9.04 13.36 14.07
N ALA A 239 -10.14 12.62 14.30
CA ALA A 239 -11.42 12.86 13.64
C ALA A 239 -11.97 14.28 13.88
N LYS A 240 -11.81 14.81 15.09
CA LYS A 240 -12.22 16.19 15.45
C LYS A 240 -11.34 17.27 14.84
N SER A 241 -10.14 16.92 14.39
CA SER A 241 -9.11 17.87 13.93
C SER A 241 -8.94 17.92 12.42
N VAL A 242 -9.68 17.12 11.65
CA VAL A 242 -9.67 17.18 10.18
C VAL A 242 -10.32 18.47 9.69
N ASP A 243 -9.84 19.00 8.56
CA ASP A 243 -10.46 20.18 7.90
C ASP A 243 -11.86 19.82 7.40
N PRO A 244 -12.93 20.49 7.87
CA PRO A 244 -14.31 20.15 7.49
C PRO A 244 -14.60 20.32 6.00
N LYS A 245 -13.94 21.29 5.32
CA LYS A 245 -14.14 21.52 3.88
C LYS A 245 -13.55 20.36 3.07
N LYS A 246 -12.35 19.91 3.42
CA LYS A 246 -11.69 18.78 2.77
C LYS A 246 -12.42 17.46 3.06
N TYR A 247 -12.86 17.25 4.29
CA TYR A 247 -13.69 16.11 4.64
C TYR A 247 -14.99 16.06 3.81
N LYS A 248 -15.65 17.22 3.62
CA LYS A 248 -16.84 17.32 2.77
C LYS A 248 -16.56 16.97 1.31
N ILE A 249 -15.37 17.32 0.79
CA ILE A 249 -14.95 16.91 -0.58
C ILE A 249 -14.86 15.38 -0.66
N MET A 250 -14.21 14.74 0.31
CA MET A 250 -14.12 13.28 0.39
C MET A 250 -15.53 12.65 0.40
N GLN A 251 -16.41 13.09 1.27
CA GLN A 251 -17.79 12.56 1.38
C GLN A 251 -18.59 12.71 0.09
N LYS A 252 -18.51 13.88 -0.58
CA LYS A 252 -19.16 14.11 -1.87
C LYS A 252 -18.62 13.18 -2.95
N SER A 253 -17.30 12.96 -2.98
CA SER A 253 -16.66 12.07 -3.94
C SER A 253 -17.11 10.61 -3.75
N ILE A 254 -17.16 10.15 -2.49
CA ILE A 254 -17.70 8.83 -2.15
C ILE A 254 -19.16 8.71 -2.59
N ALA A 255 -19.99 9.70 -2.30
CA ALA A 255 -21.39 9.71 -2.69
C ALA A 255 -21.58 9.62 -4.22
N THR A 256 -20.72 10.32 -4.98
CA THR A 256 -20.71 10.26 -6.45
C THR A 256 -20.38 8.86 -6.96
N LEU A 257 -19.33 8.21 -6.41
CA LEU A 257 -18.97 6.84 -6.79
C LEU A 257 -20.07 5.84 -6.42
N ARG A 258 -20.63 5.95 -5.21
CA ARG A 258 -21.73 5.10 -4.75
C ARG A 258 -22.95 5.18 -5.67
N LYS A 259 -23.35 6.40 -6.05
CA LYS A 259 -24.48 6.62 -6.96
C LYS A 259 -24.22 6.02 -8.34
N LYS A 260 -23.01 6.25 -8.89
CA LYS A 260 -22.64 5.79 -10.25
C LYS A 260 -22.53 4.26 -10.33
N TYR A 261 -21.91 3.63 -9.33
CA TYR A 261 -21.56 2.20 -9.36
C TYR A 261 -22.43 1.33 -8.45
N LYS A 262 -23.37 1.91 -7.70
CA LYS A 262 -24.21 1.22 -6.70
C LYS A 262 -23.38 0.47 -5.64
N LEU A 263 -22.31 1.11 -5.16
CA LEU A 263 -21.33 0.50 -4.23
C LEU A 263 -21.81 0.53 -2.79
N PRO A 264 -21.57 -0.55 -2.02
CA PRO A 264 -21.63 -0.48 -0.57
C PRO A 264 -20.52 0.44 -0.05
N TYR A 265 -20.84 1.23 0.94
CA TYR A 265 -19.89 2.05 1.69
C TYR A 265 -20.21 2.01 3.16
N TYR A 266 -19.18 1.76 3.97
CA TYR A 266 -19.29 1.70 5.41
C TYR A 266 -18.29 2.68 6.03
N ASP A 267 -18.81 3.66 6.76
CA ASP A 267 -18.00 4.66 7.47
C ASP A 267 -17.82 4.25 8.93
N PHE A 268 -16.60 3.91 9.28
CA PHE A 268 -16.21 3.56 10.65
C PHE A 268 -15.38 4.67 11.30
N SER A 269 -15.19 5.82 10.66
CA SER A 269 -14.27 6.87 11.13
C SER A 269 -14.53 7.35 12.55
N VAL A 270 -15.79 7.37 12.95
CA VAL A 270 -16.23 7.78 14.31
C VAL A 270 -17.07 6.71 15.00
N ASP A 271 -16.78 5.45 14.72
CA ASP A 271 -17.53 4.33 15.29
C ASP A 271 -17.30 4.22 16.80
N LYS A 272 -18.38 4.37 17.57
CA LYS A 272 -18.35 4.41 19.04
C LYS A 272 -17.89 3.11 19.70
N ARG A 273 -17.76 2.03 18.94
CA ARG A 273 -17.19 0.78 19.46
C ARG A 273 -15.70 0.88 19.73
N PHE A 274 -15.00 1.87 19.13
CA PHE A 274 -13.56 2.07 19.31
C PHE A 274 -13.29 3.12 20.37
N GLU A 275 -12.40 2.77 21.31
CA GLU A 275 -11.94 3.60 22.41
C GLU A 275 -10.49 4.05 22.16
N THR A 276 -9.99 5.02 22.94
CA THR A 276 -8.62 5.53 22.83
C THR A 276 -7.55 4.43 22.87
N LYS A 277 -7.75 3.40 23.68
CA LYS A 277 -6.84 2.25 23.80
C LYS A 277 -6.71 1.41 22.51
N ASP A 278 -7.70 1.50 21.61
CA ASP A 278 -7.69 0.79 20.33
C ASP A 278 -6.78 1.47 19.28
N PHE A 279 -6.17 2.63 19.63
CA PHE A 279 -5.39 3.42 18.69
C PHE A 279 -3.95 3.63 19.15
N TYR A 280 -3.08 3.78 18.18
CA TYR A 280 -1.77 4.40 18.26
C TYR A 280 -1.76 5.58 17.28
N ASP A 281 -1.89 6.80 17.81
CA ASP A 281 -2.10 8.04 17.06
C ASP A 281 -3.36 7.99 16.16
N ASP A 282 -3.19 7.93 14.84
CA ASP A 282 -4.27 7.84 13.87
C ASP A 282 -4.50 6.42 13.31
N HIS A 283 -3.71 5.45 13.77
CA HIS A 283 -3.78 4.05 13.35
C HIS A 283 -4.39 3.17 14.46
N LEU A 284 -4.81 1.97 14.09
CA LEU A 284 -5.26 0.96 15.05
C LEU A 284 -4.07 0.20 15.65
N THR A 285 -4.13 -0.06 16.97
CA THR A 285 -3.28 -1.04 17.66
C THR A 285 -3.57 -2.46 17.15
N PRO A 286 -2.76 -3.48 17.45
CA PRO A 286 -3.07 -4.86 17.10
C PRO A 286 -4.44 -5.32 17.59
N GLU A 287 -4.84 -4.95 18.81
CA GLU A 287 -6.14 -5.24 19.41
C GLU A 287 -7.27 -4.50 18.68
N GLY A 288 -7.05 -3.22 18.38
CA GLY A 288 -7.98 -2.40 17.58
C GLY A 288 -8.17 -2.96 16.18
N ALA A 289 -7.09 -3.40 15.53
CA ALA A 289 -7.11 -4.02 14.21
C ALA A 289 -7.84 -5.37 14.21
N LYS A 290 -7.63 -6.21 15.22
CA LYS A 290 -8.40 -7.44 15.42
C LYS A 290 -9.89 -7.15 15.55
N LYS A 291 -10.26 -6.23 16.43
CA LYS A 291 -11.64 -5.79 16.67
C LYS A 291 -12.28 -5.27 15.38
N PHE A 292 -11.57 -4.42 14.65
CA PHE A 292 -12.06 -3.87 13.38
C PHE A 292 -12.24 -4.94 12.32
N SER A 293 -11.28 -5.85 12.18
CA SER A 293 -11.33 -6.92 11.18
C SER A 293 -12.51 -7.86 11.39
N LEU A 294 -12.84 -8.20 12.65
CA LEU A 294 -14.02 -8.99 12.98
C LEU A 294 -15.31 -8.24 12.61
N ILE A 295 -15.43 -6.97 12.98
CA ILE A 295 -16.59 -6.12 12.62
C ILE A 295 -16.73 -6.02 11.09
N LEU A 296 -15.63 -5.74 10.39
CA LEU A 296 -15.63 -5.61 8.94
C LEU A 296 -16.04 -6.93 8.26
N ASN A 297 -15.50 -8.07 8.75
CA ASN A 297 -15.88 -9.38 8.25
C ASN A 297 -17.39 -9.62 8.33
N ASP A 298 -18.02 -9.27 9.45
CA ASP A 298 -19.46 -9.45 9.62
C ASP A 298 -20.28 -8.54 8.70
N VAL A 299 -19.81 -7.31 8.48
CA VAL A 299 -20.50 -6.33 7.64
C VAL A 299 -20.43 -6.70 6.16
N ILE A 300 -19.29 -7.17 5.67
CA ILE A 300 -19.11 -7.47 4.25
C ILE A 300 -19.68 -8.84 3.84
N ASN A 301 -20.10 -9.66 4.78
CA ASN A 301 -20.68 -11.00 4.53
C ASN A 301 -22.19 -11.08 4.82
N LYS A 302 -22.81 -9.93 5.11
CA LYS A 302 -24.27 -9.75 5.11
C LYS A 302 -24.77 -9.51 3.71
#